data_c24207febe39318b89e4b3bd92029e09
#
_entry.id   c24207febe39318b89e4b3bd92029e09
#
_cell.length_a   1.000
_cell.length_b   1.000
_cell.length_c   1.000
_cell.angle_alpha   90.00
_cell.angle_beta   90.00
_cell.angle_gamma   90.00
#
_symmetry.space_group_name_H-M   'P 1'
#
loop_
_entity.id
_entity.type
_entity.pdbx_description
1 polymer ?
#
loop_
_entity_poly.entity_id
_entity_poly.type
_entity_poly.pdbx_seq_one_letter_code
_entity_poly.pdbx_strand_id
1 'polypeptide(L)'
;MARALITMPKTAKRGELIEIRTLIAHPMETGYRPGEDGAIQPRNLIRRLSCRYVDGREDVEVFSAELFPAVAANPFISFFTVATGSGTLRFQWEGDNGFAQTESVALTVT
;
A
#
# COMPACT_ATOMS: atom_id res chain seq x y z
N MET A 1 -0.25 14.10 -6.45
CA MET A 1 0.37 13.09 -5.57
C MET A 1 -0.60 12.74 -4.45
N ALA A 2 -0.85 11.47 -4.22
CA ALA A 2 -1.74 11.04 -3.15
C ALA A 2 -1.00 11.07 -1.81
N ARG A 3 -1.77 11.24 -0.75
CA ARG A 3 -1.25 11.25 0.60
C ARG A 3 -1.34 9.84 1.19
N ALA A 4 -0.20 9.29 1.57
CA ALA A 4 -0.14 7.95 2.13
C ALA A 4 0.42 7.99 3.55
N LEU A 5 -0.11 7.11 4.40
CA LEU A 5 0.35 6.96 5.77
C LEU A 5 0.66 5.48 6.02
N ILE A 6 1.88 5.22 6.46
CA ILE A 6 2.32 3.89 6.85
C ILE A 6 2.54 3.89 8.35
N THR A 7 1.87 3.00 9.05
CA THR A 7 2.04 2.81 10.51
C THR A 7 2.64 1.45 10.74
N MET A 8 3.86 1.41 11.27
CA MET A 8 4.57 0.18 11.58
C MET A 8 5.66 0.45 12.60
N PRO A 9 6.15 -0.58 13.32
CA PRO A 9 7.30 -0.41 14.19
C PRO A 9 8.53 0.00 13.40
N LYS A 10 9.36 0.87 13.94
CA LYS A 10 10.63 1.26 13.32
C LYS A 10 11.78 0.39 13.78
N THR A 11 11.56 -0.36 14.87
CA THR A 11 12.53 -1.32 15.39
C THR A 11 11.81 -2.62 15.72
N ALA A 12 12.51 -3.74 15.56
CA ALA A 12 11.98 -5.05 15.88
C ALA A 12 13.12 -6.00 16.23
N LYS A 13 12.79 -7.10 16.87
CA LYS A 13 13.75 -8.18 17.11
C LYS A 13 13.68 -9.16 15.94
N ARG A 14 14.81 -9.75 15.60
CA ARG A 14 14.86 -10.77 14.55
C ARG A 14 13.87 -11.89 14.86
N GLY A 15 13.06 -12.23 13.89
CA GLY A 15 12.02 -13.26 14.02
C GLY A 15 10.70 -12.75 14.56
N GLU A 16 10.64 -11.48 14.95
CA GLU A 16 9.41 -10.90 15.49
C GLU A 16 8.40 -10.68 14.36
N LEU A 17 7.13 -10.98 14.64
CA LEU A 17 6.02 -10.69 13.73
C LEU A 17 5.60 -9.24 13.91
N ILE A 18 5.65 -8.47 12.85
CA ILE A 18 5.28 -7.05 12.91
C ILE A 18 4.02 -6.78 12.10
N GLU A 19 3.18 -5.91 12.61
CA GLU A 19 1.98 -5.46 11.91
C GLU A 19 2.27 -4.18 11.15
N ILE A 20 1.85 -4.14 9.90
CA ILE A 20 2.01 -2.98 9.03
C ILE A 20 0.63 -2.52 8.60
N ARG A 21 0.35 -1.23 8.79
CA ARG A 21 -0.93 -0.62 8.42
C ARG A 21 -0.68 0.43 7.37
N THR A 22 -1.46 0.37 6.30
CA THR A 22 -1.32 1.33 5.20
C THR A 22 -2.66 2.03 4.96
N LEU A 23 -2.58 3.32 4.69
CA LEU A 23 -3.72 4.13 4.32
C LEU A 23 -3.28 5.06 3.20
N ILE A 24 -4.09 5.20 2.16
CA ILE A 24 -3.79 6.12 1.08
C ILE A 24 -5.05 6.90 0.71
N ALA A 25 -4.91 8.20 0.51
CA ALA A 25 -6.01 9.04 0.08
C ALA A 25 -6.26 8.83 -1.41
N HIS A 26 -7.39 8.25 -1.76
CA HIS A 26 -7.76 7.96 -3.14
C HIS A 26 -9.27 7.81 -3.24
N PRO A 27 -9.92 8.37 -4.28
CA PRO A 27 -11.38 8.32 -4.40
C PRO A 27 -11.93 6.93 -4.68
N MET A 28 -11.16 6.03 -5.28
CA MET A 28 -11.60 4.68 -5.68
C MET A 28 -12.89 4.74 -6.48
N GLU A 29 -12.86 5.50 -7.57
CA GLU A 29 -14.03 5.72 -8.42
C GLU A 29 -14.31 4.48 -9.27
N THR A 30 -15.49 3.90 -9.12
CA THR A 30 -15.80 2.58 -9.72
C THR A 30 -16.09 2.66 -11.22
N GLY A 31 -16.50 3.82 -11.71
CA GLY A 31 -16.98 3.96 -13.09
C GLY A 31 -18.48 3.74 -13.24
N TYR A 32 -19.19 3.56 -12.13
CA TYR A 32 -20.63 3.34 -12.14
C TYR A 32 -21.41 4.48 -11.48
N ARG A 33 -20.74 5.41 -10.84
CA ARG A 33 -21.39 6.47 -10.05
C ARG A 33 -21.72 7.66 -10.94
N PRO A 34 -22.97 8.13 -10.96
CA PRO A 34 -23.29 9.39 -11.66
C PRO A 34 -22.78 10.57 -10.84
N GLY A 35 -22.25 11.58 -11.52
CA GLY A 35 -21.88 12.84 -10.90
C GLY A 35 -23.05 13.78 -10.74
N GLU A 36 -22.79 15.00 -10.26
CA GLU A 36 -23.80 16.02 -10.05
C GLU A 36 -24.49 16.42 -11.35
N ASP A 37 -23.79 16.33 -12.46
CA ASP A 37 -24.33 16.65 -13.80
C ASP A 37 -25.06 15.46 -14.44
N GLY A 38 -25.19 14.33 -13.73
CA GLY A 38 -25.81 13.12 -14.23
C GLY A 38 -24.91 12.24 -15.08
N ALA A 39 -23.70 12.70 -15.42
CA ALA A 39 -22.76 11.91 -16.19
C ALA A 39 -22.04 10.90 -15.27
N ILE A 40 -21.77 9.70 -15.83
CA ILE A 40 -21.04 8.68 -15.09
C ILE A 40 -19.58 9.16 -14.86
N GLN A 41 -19.12 9.08 -13.62
CA GLN A 41 -17.75 9.45 -13.29
C GLN A 41 -16.80 8.41 -13.86
N PRO A 42 -15.69 8.82 -14.52
CA PRO A 42 -14.72 7.86 -15.05
C PRO A 42 -14.13 7.00 -13.94
N ARG A 43 -13.89 5.73 -14.28
CA ARG A 43 -13.26 4.83 -13.33
C ARG A 43 -11.86 5.33 -12.98
N ASN A 44 -11.56 5.31 -11.68
CA ASN A 44 -10.25 5.69 -11.17
C ASN A 44 -9.99 4.90 -9.90
N LEU A 45 -9.34 3.75 -10.05
CA LEU A 45 -9.09 2.82 -8.96
C LEU A 45 -7.61 2.64 -8.74
N ILE A 46 -7.22 2.47 -7.47
CA ILE A 46 -5.96 1.78 -7.19
C ILE A 46 -6.21 0.31 -7.46
N ARG A 47 -5.37 -0.31 -8.27
CA ARG A 47 -5.55 -1.69 -8.70
C ARG A 47 -4.67 -2.66 -7.94
N ARG A 48 -3.55 -2.21 -7.41
CA ARG A 48 -2.61 -3.08 -6.73
C ARG A 48 -1.82 -2.31 -5.67
N LEU A 49 -1.64 -2.96 -4.52
CA LEU A 49 -0.66 -2.56 -3.51
C LEU A 49 0.34 -3.69 -3.36
N SER A 50 1.61 -3.36 -3.37
CA SER A 50 2.67 -4.32 -3.09
C SER A 50 3.64 -3.76 -2.07
N CYS A 51 4.28 -4.65 -1.32
CA CYS A 51 5.32 -4.29 -0.37
C CYS A 51 6.52 -5.20 -0.56
N ARG A 52 7.69 -4.61 -0.71
CA ARG A 52 8.95 -5.33 -0.82
C ARG A 52 9.81 -5.04 0.39
N TYR A 53 10.45 -6.07 0.90
CA TYR A 53 11.37 -5.99 2.02
C TYR A 53 12.79 -6.14 1.48
N VAL A 54 13.56 -5.08 1.62
CA VAL A 54 14.94 -5.01 1.12
C VAL A 54 15.87 -4.93 2.32
N ASP A 55 16.57 -6.01 2.64
CA ASP A 55 17.35 -6.10 3.87
C ASP A 55 18.88 -6.18 3.64
N GLY A 56 19.33 -5.79 2.46
CA GLY A 56 20.75 -5.80 2.12
C GLY A 56 21.24 -7.11 1.52
N ARG A 57 20.51 -8.19 1.71
CA ARG A 57 20.78 -9.50 1.12
C ARG A 57 19.73 -9.89 0.11
N GLU A 58 18.48 -9.55 0.42
CA GLU A 58 17.33 -9.97 -0.34
C GLU A 58 16.43 -8.79 -0.62
N ASP A 59 15.73 -8.88 -1.72
CA ASP A 59 14.64 -7.97 -2.09
C ASP A 59 13.45 -8.87 -2.39
N VAL A 60 12.56 -9.02 -1.41
CA VAL A 60 11.48 -10.00 -1.45
C VAL A 60 10.14 -9.28 -1.39
N GLU A 61 9.23 -9.65 -2.26
CA GLU A 61 7.85 -9.18 -2.15
C GLU A 61 7.19 -9.94 -0.99
N VAL A 62 6.91 -9.24 0.11
CA VAL A 62 6.34 -9.84 1.31
C VAL A 62 4.83 -9.74 1.36
N PHE A 63 4.24 -8.88 0.52
CA PHE A 63 2.79 -8.71 0.44
C PHE A 63 2.41 -8.11 -0.89
N SER A 64 1.30 -8.57 -1.45
CA SER A 64 0.65 -7.91 -2.57
C SER A 64 -0.84 -8.15 -2.50
N ALA A 65 -1.61 -7.18 -2.98
CA ALA A 65 -3.06 -7.28 -3.05
C ALA A 65 -3.56 -6.60 -4.32
N GLU A 66 -4.51 -7.23 -4.97
CA GLU A 66 -5.24 -6.62 -6.07
C GLU A 66 -6.52 -6.04 -5.50
N LEU A 67 -6.85 -4.82 -5.92
CA LEU A 67 -8.03 -4.12 -5.45
C LEU A 67 -9.04 -4.03 -6.56
N PHE A 68 -10.31 -4.17 -6.20
CA PHE A 68 -11.42 -4.21 -7.14
C PHE A 68 -12.45 -3.14 -6.77
N PRO A 69 -13.45 -2.89 -7.62
CA PRO A 69 -14.43 -1.81 -7.37
C PRO A 69 -15.16 -1.87 -6.04
N ALA A 70 -15.14 -3.00 -5.33
CA ALA A 70 -15.80 -3.13 -4.04
C ALA A 70 -15.04 -2.46 -2.88
N VAL A 71 -13.81 -2.01 -3.12
CA VAL A 71 -13.00 -1.38 -2.07
C VAL A 71 -13.40 0.08 -1.93
N ALA A 72 -13.63 0.51 -0.68
CA ALA A 72 -14.04 1.88 -0.40
C ALA A 72 -12.93 2.89 -0.68
N ALA A 73 -13.32 4.17 -0.79
CA ALA A 73 -12.37 5.27 -0.92
C ALA A 73 -11.38 5.28 0.25
N ASN A 74 -10.21 5.82 0.00
CA ASN A 74 -9.10 5.89 0.96
C ASN A 74 -8.79 4.50 1.53
N PRO A 75 -8.36 3.55 0.67
CA PRO A 75 -8.20 2.17 1.11
C PRO A 75 -7.24 2.02 2.28
N PHE A 76 -7.67 1.26 3.26
CA PHE A 76 -6.88 0.88 4.42
C PHE A 76 -6.59 -0.61 4.34
N ILE A 77 -5.31 -0.98 4.34
CA ILE A 77 -4.89 -2.37 4.27
C ILE A 77 -3.83 -2.62 5.32
N SER A 78 -4.02 -3.65 6.13
CA SER A 78 -3.02 -4.07 7.10
C SER A 78 -2.60 -5.50 6.83
N PHE A 79 -1.35 -5.81 7.15
CA PHE A 79 -0.80 -7.15 6.99
C PHE A 79 0.36 -7.34 7.96
N PHE A 80 0.82 -8.57 8.07
CA PHE A 80 1.91 -8.92 8.97
C PHE A 80 3.08 -9.47 8.16
N THR A 81 4.29 -9.21 8.63
CA THR A 81 5.48 -9.84 8.10
C THR A 81 6.48 -10.09 9.23
N VAL A 82 7.46 -10.95 8.97
CA VAL A 82 8.48 -11.29 9.96
C VAL A 82 9.70 -10.39 9.77
N ALA A 83 10.22 -9.83 10.85
CA ALA A 83 11.45 -9.04 10.82
C ALA A 83 12.64 -9.98 10.63
N THR A 84 13.31 -9.90 9.48
CA THR A 84 14.42 -10.79 9.13
C THR A 84 15.77 -10.11 9.24
N GLY A 85 15.86 -8.83 8.93
CA GLY A 85 17.09 -8.05 9.04
C GLY A 85 16.81 -6.59 8.85
N SER A 86 17.71 -5.75 9.30
CA SER A 86 17.58 -4.31 9.11
C SER A 86 17.53 -3.97 7.62
N GLY A 87 16.62 -3.10 7.25
CA GLY A 87 16.46 -2.74 5.84
C GLY A 87 15.33 -1.77 5.64
N THR A 88 14.70 -1.85 4.48
CA THR A 88 13.65 -0.91 4.07
C THR A 88 12.45 -1.70 3.57
N LEU A 89 11.25 -1.29 4.00
CA LEU A 89 10.02 -1.76 3.40
C LEU A 89 9.56 -0.70 2.41
N ARG A 90 9.38 -1.12 1.16
CA ARG A 90 8.98 -0.23 0.06
C ARG A 90 7.59 -0.61 -0.40
N PHE A 91 6.68 0.36 -0.31
CA PHE A 91 5.28 0.18 -0.66
C PHE A 91 5.03 0.84 -2.00
N GLN A 92 4.28 0.17 -2.85
CA GLN A 92 3.93 0.71 -4.16
C GLN A 92 2.45 0.49 -4.42
N TRP A 93 1.75 1.59 -4.74
CA TRP A 93 0.36 1.56 -5.19
C TRP A 93 0.35 1.87 -6.67
N GLU A 94 -0.39 1.08 -7.44
CA GLU A 94 -0.56 1.27 -8.88
C GLU A 94 -2.04 1.29 -9.20
N GLY A 95 -2.44 2.13 -10.13
CA GLY A 95 -3.85 2.26 -10.45
C GLY A 95 -4.14 2.78 -11.84
N ASP A 96 -5.40 3.10 -12.06
CA ASP A 96 -5.87 3.64 -13.32
C ASP A 96 -5.31 5.04 -13.57
N ASN A 97 -5.34 5.46 -14.83
CA ASN A 97 -4.92 6.80 -15.25
C ASN A 97 -3.47 7.10 -14.92
N GLY A 98 -2.62 6.07 -14.93
CA GLY A 98 -1.20 6.25 -14.66
C GLY A 98 -0.87 6.48 -13.19
N PHE A 99 -1.83 6.24 -12.28
CA PHE A 99 -1.57 6.43 -10.87
C PHE A 99 -0.48 5.48 -10.39
N ALA A 100 0.55 6.04 -9.78
CA ALA A 100 1.63 5.27 -9.16
C ALA A 100 2.20 6.09 -8.00
N GLN A 101 2.35 5.44 -6.86
CA GLN A 101 2.92 6.07 -5.68
C GLN A 101 3.78 5.08 -4.94
N THR A 102 4.93 5.52 -4.46
CA THR A 102 5.87 4.71 -3.70
C THR A 102 6.18 5.40 -2.38
N GLU A 103 6.18 4.61 -1.30
CA GLU A 103 6.60 5.06 0.03
C GLU A 103 7.59 4.04 0.59
N SER A 104 8.56 4.52 1.36
CA SER A 104 9.57 3.65 1.97
C SER A 104 9.69 3.95 3.45
N VAL A 105 9.86 2.90 4.26
CA VAL A 105 10.03 3.00 5.70
C VAL A 105 11.20 2.14 6.11
N ALA A 106 12.15 2.73 6.85
CA ALA A 106 13.30 2.00 7.35
C ALA A 106 12.89 1.17 8.58
N LEU A 107 13.45 -0.04 8.67
CA LEU A 107 13.25 -0.93 9.82
C LEU A 107 14.62 -1.34 10.37
N THR A 108 14.82 -1.15 11.66
CA THR A 108 16.02 -1.60 12.35
C THR A 108 15.69 -2.89 13.09
N VAL A 109 16.47 -3.95 12.82
CA VAL A 109 16.28 -5.27 13.44
C VAL A 109 17.49 -5.61 14.28
N THR A 110 17.25 -5.99 15.52
CA THR A 110 18.32 -6.30 16.47
C THR A 110 18.37 -7.78 16.85
#